data_e98f07b4a9d5838edfc67b724ba4df0c
#
_entry.id   e98f07b4a9d5838edfc67b724ba4df0c
#
_cell.length_a   1.000
_cell.length_b   1.000
_cell.length_c   1.000
_cell.angle_alpha   90.00
_cell.angle_beta   90.00
_cell.angle_gamma   90.00
#
_symmetry.space_group_name_H-M   'P 1'
#
loop_
_entity.id
_entity.type
_entity.pdbx_description
1 polymer ?
#
loop_
_entity_poly.entity_id
_entity_poly.type
_entity_poly.pdbx_seq_one_letter_code
_entity_poly.pdbx_strand_id
1 'polypeptide(L)'
;MIRYTQEQVEKLLETQPEGTNTKFLKSSHNLWFRFKNYVKNPPFVLEDAGVPVALVFITFSQRSKYANLYEIVTLEGKEGCGYASEVYWEVMKAAHEAGMERLKMSCTPSSVTWHKRNGTIFWAVDPSGSLRVDQPLFPTIQEQLAFRERAVNDPSISLPVTKVLDKLKEEGVESHGFGQKKTDKVETAISSVGEYWLRHALFEPTHYSLDAFL
;
A
#
# COMPACT_ATOMS: atom_id res chain seq x y z
N MET A 1 1.92 18.20 -7.56
CA MET A 1 2.06 17.51 -6.26
C MET A 1 3.19 18.15 -5.46
N ILE A 2 2.96 18.43 -4.19
CA ILE A 2 3.93 19.07 -3.28
C ILE A 2 4.17 18.22 -2.04
N ARG A 3 5.24 18.49 -1.29
CA ARG A 3 5.51 17.86 -0.01
C ARG A 3 5.10 18.79 1.13
N TYR A 4 4.37 18.26 2.10
CA TYR A 4 3.97 18.98 3.29
C TYR A 4 4.91 18.71 4.46
N THR A 5 5.31 19.78 5.15
CA THR A 5 5.99 19.68 6.45
C THR A 5 5.03 19.15 7.52
N GLN A 6 5.57 18.73 8.65
CA GLN A 6 4.76 18.33 9.80
C GLN A 6 3.75 19.43 10.19
N GLU A 7 4.20 20.67 10.31
CA GLU A 7 3.36 21.82 10.67
C GLU A 7 2.21 22.04 9.69
N GLN A 8 2.47 21.88 8.37
CA GLN A 8 1.44 22.01 7.34
C GLN A 8 0.37 20.92 7.47
N VAL A 9 0.78 19.68 7.80
CA VAL A 9 -0.18 18.58 8.04
C VAL A 9 -0.95 18.81 9.33
N GLU A 10 -0.31 19.27 10.40
CA GLU A 10 -0.99 19.61 11.67
C GLU A 10 -2.07 20.68 11.43
N LYS A 11 -1.72 21.75 10.74
CA LYS A 11 -2.67 22.81 10.38
C LYS A 11 -3.83 22.28 9.49
N LEU A 12 -3.52 21.38 8.56
CA LEU A 12 -4.54 20.73 7.74
C LEU A 12 -5.52 19.93 8.61
N LEU A 13 -5.00 19.16 9.58
CA LEU A 13 -5.81 18.33 10.48
C LEU A 13 -6.76 19.14 11.37
N GLU A 14 -6.40 20.37 11.74
CA GLU A 14 -7.25 21.28 12.51
C GLU A 14 -8.51 21.71 11.75
N THR A 15 -8.45 21.70 10.42
CA THR A 15 -9.54 22.18 9.55
C THR A 15 -10.40 21.06 8.96
N GLN A 16 -9.97 19.79 9.12
CA GLN A 16 -10.72 18.66 8.57
C GLN A 16 -11.94 18.31 9.42
N PRO A 17 -13.10 18.04 8.79
CA PRO A 17 -14.26 17.52 9.50
C PRO A 17 -13.96 16.15 10.10
N GLU A 18 -14.62 15.80 11.19
CA GLU A 18 -14.50 14.49 11.79
C GLU A 18 -15.11 13.42 10.87
N GLY A 19 -14.37 12.34 10.65
CA GLY A 19 -14.79 11.21 9.80
C GLY A 19 -13.78 10.09 9.79
N THR A 20 -14.04 9.08 8.97
CA THR A 20 -13.17 7.89 8.89
C THR A 20 -11.79 8.24 8.32
N ASN A 21 -11.75 9.02 7.24
CA ASN A 21 -10.49 9.39 6.59
C ASN A 21 -9.69 10.37 7.45
N THR A 22 -10.36 11.28 8.14
CA THR A 22 -9.70 12.19 9.10
C THR A 22 -9.06 11.42 10.25
N LYS A 23 -9.75 10.41 10.82
CA LYS A 23 -9.17 9.53 11.85
C LYS A 23 -7.97 8.76 11.32
N PHE A 24 -8.07 8.26 10.11
CA PHE A 24 -6.98 7.54 9.45
C PHE A 24 -5.77 8.44 9.21
N LEU A 25 -6.00 9.67 8.73
CA LEU A 25 -4.96 10.66 8.51
C LEU A 25 -4.26 11.07 9.82
N LYS A 26 -5.01 11.28 10.91
CA LYS A 26 -4.46 11.54 12.25
C LYS A 26 -3.57 10.38 12.72
N SER A 27 -4.00 9.14 12.49
CA SER A 27 -3.20 7.95 12.82
C SER A 27 -1.91 7.87 12.00
N SER A 28 -1.99 8.07 10.70
CA SER A 28 -0.85 8.05 9.78
C SER A 28 0.15 9.17 10.11
N HIS A 29 -0.34 10.36 10.41
CA HIS A 29 0.46 11.49 10.87
C HIS A 29 1.23 11.14 12.15
N ASN A 30 0.56 10.57 13.15
CA ASN A 30 1.18 10.18 14.42
C ASN A 30 2.27 9.11 14.22
N LEU A 31 2.01 8.11 13.38
CA LEU A 31 3.02 7.10 13.05
C LEU A 31 4.21 7.73 12.34
N TRP A 32 3.97 8.57 11.35
CA TRP A 32 5.01 9.24 10.59
C TRP A 32 5.90 10.12 11.45
N PHE A 33 5.30 10.83 12.40
CA PHE A 33 6.00 11.60 13.42
C PHE A 33 6.88 10.72 14.31
N ARG A 34 6.34 9.62 14.86
CA ARG A 34 7.09 8.67 15.70
C ARG A 34 8.36 8.15 15.02
N PHE A 35 8.28 7.86 13.74
CA PHE A 35 9.42 7.40 12.95
C PHE A 35 10.35 8.53 12.48
N LYS A 36 10.10 9.76 12.88
CA LYS A 36 10.86 10.96 12.47
C LYS A 36 10.98 11.08 10.94
N ASN A 37 9.95 10.64 10.24
CA ASN A 37 9.97 10.61 8.77
C ASN A 37 9.71 11.97 8.14
N TYR A 38 9.07 12.91 8.84
CA TYR A 38 8.81 14.26 8.32
C TYR A 38 10.06 15.01 7.85
N VAL A 39 11.15 14.86 8.59
CA VAL A 39 12.42 15.54 8.23
C VAL A 39 13.02 14.95 6.96
N LYS A 40 12.97 13.62 6.80
CA LYS A 40 13.62 12.91 5.70
C LYS A 40 12.68 12.65 4.51
N ASN A 41 11.42 12.41 4.79
CA ASN A 41 10.41 12.01 3.82
C ASN A 41 9.07 12.69 4.14
N PRO A 42 8.95 14.01 3.97
CA PRO A 42 7.66 14.67 4.14
C PRO A 42 6.61 14.02 3.22
N PRO A 43 5.34 13.86 3.66
CA PRO A 43 4.31 13.26 2.82
C PRO A 43 4.07 14.10 1.58
N PHE A 44 3.67 13.43 0.51
CA PHE A 44 3.19 14.12 -0.69
C PHE A 44 1.72 14.48 -0.54
N VAL A 45 1.37 15.63 -1.06
CA VAL A 45 0.00 16.15 -1.07
C VAL A 45 -0.41 16.46 -2.51
N LEU A 46 -1.56 15.94 -2.89
CA LEU A 46 -2.27 16.37 -4.08
C LEU A 46 -3.18 17.54 -3.72
N GLU A 47 -3.11 18.58 -4.51
CA GLU A 47 -4.02 19.72 -4.42
C GLU A 47 -4.85 19.83 -5.70
N ASP A 48 -6.13 20.09 -5.54
CA ASP A 48 -7.03 20.47 -6.62
C ASP A 48 -7.39 21.96 -6.46
N ALA A 49 -7.05 22.77 -7.45
CA ALA A 49 -7.20 24.23 -7.42
C ALA A 49 -6.61 24.89 -6.14
N GLY A 50 -5.47 24.38 -5.66
CA GLY A 50 -4.80 24.88 -4.46
C GLY A 50 -5.40 24.40 -3.14
N VAL A 51 -6.35 23.46 -3.18
CA VAL A 51 -6.96 22.84 -2.00
C VAL A 51 -6.46 21.43 -1.85
N PRO A 52 -5.88 21.02 -0.71
CA PRO A 52 -5.48 19.66 -0.45
C PRO A 52 -6.65 18.67 -0.60
N VAL A 53 -6.44 17.56 -1.31
CA VAL A 53 -7.49 16.55 -1.56
C VAL A 53 -7.05 15.12 -1.21
N ALA A 54 -5.75 14.84 -1.24
CA ALA A 54 -5.20 13.53 -0.85
C ALA A 54 -3.76 13.65 -0.37
N LEU A 55 -3.36 12.73 0.52
CA LEU A 55 -1.99 12.62 1.04
C LEU A 55 -1.44 11.21 0.83
N VAL A 56 -0.11 11.13 0.62
CA VAL A 56 0.63 9.87 0.54
C VAL A 56 1.83 9.90 1.48
N PHE A 57 1.90 8.90 2.34
CA PHE A 57 3.04 8.64 3.22
C PHE A 57 3.91 7.54 2.59
N ILE A 58 5.09 7.92 2.11
CA ILE A 58 6.00 7.04 1.38
C ILE A 58 7.45 7.37 1.70
N THR A 59 8.30 6.34 1.75
CA THR A 59 9.75 6.52 1.86
C THR A 59 10.48 5.97 0.64
N PHE A 60 11.58 6.61 0.26
CA PHE A 60 12.46 6.17 -0.80
C PHE A 60 13.79 5.71 -0.19
N SER A 61 14.11 4.42 -0.32
CA SER A 61 15.34 3.83 0.18
C SER A 61 16.38 3.75 -0.93
N GLN A 62 17.31 4.69 -0.96
CA GLN A 62 18.39 4.72 -1.97
C GLN A 62 19.30 3.48 -1.91
N ARG A 63 19.51 2.93 -0.72
CA ARG A 63 20.37 1.74 -0.53
C ARG A 63 19.76 0.48 -1.13
N SER A 64 18.46 0.28 -0.94
CA SER A 64 17.73 -0.93 -1.36
C SER A 64 16.88 -0.73 -2.60
N LYS A 65 16.86 0.49 -3.15
CA LYS A 65 16.05 0.87 -4.32
C LYS A 65 14.56 0.60 -4.18
N TYR A 66 14.03 0.66 -2.95
CA TYR A 66 12.61 0.48 -2.66
C TYR A 66 11.88 1.81 -2.44
N ALA A 67 10.71 1.92 -3.03
CA ALA A 67 9.65 2.82 -2.61
C ALA A 67 8.74 2.07 -1.63
N ASN A 68 8.68 2.48 -0.37
CA ASN A 68 7.83 1.86 0.63
C ASN A 68 6.62 2.78 0.85
N LEU A 69 5.47 2.36 0.33
CA LEU A 69 4.20 3.05 0.48
C LEU A 69 3.53 2.59 1.79
N TYR A 70 3.25 3.53 2.66
CA TYR A 70 2.62 3.27 3.96
C TYR A 70 1.13 3.54 3.92
N GLU A 71 0.75 4.73 3.46
CA GLU A 71 -0.64 5.16 3.48
C GLU A 71 -0.96 6.06 2.29
N ILE A 72 -2.17 5.92 1.77
CA ILE A 72 -2.82 6.89 0.88
C ILE A 72 -4.13 7.28 1.54
N VAL A 73 -4.32 8.56 1.76
CA VAL A 73 -5.53 9.09 2.43
C VAL A 73 -6.15 10.18 1.56
N THR A 74 -7.35 9.93 1.08
CA THR A 74 -8.20 10.98 0.50
C THR A 74 -8.82 11.77 1.65
N LEU A 75 -8.85 13.09 1.57
CA LEU A 75 -9.45 13.92 2.61
C LEU A 75 -10.95 13.68 2.70
N GLU A 76 -11.52 13.96 3.88
CA GLU A 76 -12.94 13.75 4.16
C GLU A 76 -13.81 14.54 3.18
N GLY A 77 -14.81 13.89 2.57
CA GLY A 77 -15.70 14.49 1.58
C GLY A 77 -15.09 14.66 0.18
N LYS A 78 -13.91 14.08 -0.06
CA LYS A 78 -13.22 14.07 -1.38
C LYS A 78 -13.17 12.67 -2.00
N GLU A 79 -13.88 11.72 -1.41
CA GLU A 79 -13.92 10.33 -1.88
C GLU A 79 -14.66 10.21 -3.21
N GLY A 80 -14.32 9.19 -3.98
CA GLY A 80 -14.97 8.89 -5.27
C GLY A 80 -14.54 9.78 -6.44
N CYS A 81 -13.76 10.84 -6.21
CA CYS A 81 -13.28 11.76 -7.26
C CYS A 81 -12.03 11.29 -8.02
N GLY A 82 -11.48 10.13 -7.66
CA GLY A 82 -10.27 9.59 -8.31
C GLY A 82 -8.94 10.06 -7.72
N TYR A 83 -8.94 10.99 -6.78
CA TYR A 83 -7.73 11.60 -6.23
C TYR A 83 -6.73 10.60 -5.63
N ALA A 84 -7.20 9.51 -5.01
CA ALA A 84 -6.31 8.47 -4.51
C ALA A 84 -5.50 7.80 -5.65
N SER A 85 -6.11 7.56 -6.80
CA SER A 85 -5.41 7.00 -7.96
C SER A 85 -4.47 8.01 -8.60
N GLU A 86 -4.89 9.26 -8.71
CA GLU A 86 -4.07 10.34 -9.24
C GLU A 86 -2.80 10.53 -8.40
N VAL A 87 -2.92 10.73 -7.09
CA VAL A 87 -1.76 10.91 -6.21
C VAL A 87 -0.86 9.67 -6.18
N TYR A 88 -1.44 8.47 -6.29
CA TYR A 88 -0.67 7.22 -6.38
C TYR A 88 0.26 7.23 -7.60
N TRP A 89 -0.26 7.55 -8.78
CA TRP A 89 0.53 7.53 -10.00
C TRP A 89 1.56 8.66 -10.07
N GLU A 90 1.24 9.83 -9.55
CA GLU A 90 2.21 10.91 -9.41
C GLU A 90 3.38 10.51 -8.49
N VAL A 91 3.09 9.80 -7.40
CA VAL A 91 4.13 9.30 -6.47
C VAL A 91 4.93 8.16 -7.08
N MET A 92 4.31 7.25 -7.86
CA MET A 92 5.05 6.19 -8.56
C MET A 92 6.02 6.77 -9.59
N LYS A 93 5.58 7.77 -10.34
CA LYS A 93 6.45 8.51 -11.27
C LYS A 93 7.61 9.18 -10.52
N ALA A 94 7.34 9.90 -9.45
CA ALA A 94 8.38 10.54 -8.63
C ALA A 94 9.37 9.51 -8.02
N ALA A 95 8.89 8.34 -7.61
CA ALA A 95 9.73 7.26 -7.11
C ALA A 95 10.63 6.70 -8.21
N HIS A 96 10.10 6.50 -9.41
CA HIS A 96 10.88 6.05 -10.57
C HIS A 96 11.96 7.08 -10.94
N GLU A 97 11.61 8.36 -11.05
CA GLU A 97 12.54 9.46 -11.30
C GLU A 97 13.63 9.57 -10.21
N ALA A 98 13.31 9.20 -8.96
CA ALA A 98 14.27 9.10 -7.86
C ALA A 98 15.14 7.82 -7.90
N GLY A 99 15.00 6.98 -8.94
CA GLY A 99 15.77 5.76 -9.14
C GLY A 99 15.33 4.59 -8.24
N MET A 100 14.06 4.58 -7.80
CA MET A 100 13.50 3.39 -7.14
C MET A 100 13.10 2.35 -8.20
N GLU A 101 13.34 1.09 -7.87
CA GLU A 101 13.14 -0.05 -8.79
C GLU A 101 11.98 -0.93 -8.37
N ARG A 102 11.62 -0.90 -7.08
CA ARG A 102 10.59 -1.77 -6.50
C ARG A 102 9.62 -0.99 -5.63
N LEU A 103 8.36 -1.45 -5.62
CA LEU A 103 7.30 -0.97 -4.75
C LEU A 103 7.03 -1.99 -3.66
N LYS A 104 7.05 -1.55 -2.40
CA LYS A 104 6.62 -2.32 -1.23
C LYS A 104 5.45 -1.64 -0.54
N MET A 105 4.45 -2.42 -0.15
CA MET A 105 3.37 -1.97 0.71
C MET A 105 2.65 -3.15 1.36
N SER A 106 1.83 -2.86 2.36
CA SER A 106 0.85 -3.80 2.92
C SER A 106 -0.55 -3.20 2.74
N CYS A 107 -1.46 -4.01 2.22
CA CYS A 107 -2.82 -3.58 1.90
C CYS A 107 -3.82 -4.29 2.80
N THR A 108 -4.79 -3.57 3.32
CA THR A 108 -5.92 -4.19 4.02
C THR A 108 -6.83 -4.89 3.02
N PRO A 109 -7.55 -5.96 3.40
CA PRO A 109 -8.51 -6.62 2.51
C PRO A 109 -9.53 -5.67 1.88
N SER A 110 -9.95 -4.63 2.60
CA SER A 110 -10.91 -3.63 2.11
C SER A 110 -10.37 -2.78 0.95
N SER A 111 -9.04 -2.57 0.87
CA SER A 111 -8.41 -1.77 -0.18
C SER A 111 -8.02 -2.57 -1.44
N VAL A 112 -8.13 -3.90 -1.41
CA VAL A 112 -7.65 -4.79 -2.48
C VAL A 112 -8.24 -4.47 -3.84
N THR A 113 -9.55 -4.21 -3.89
CA THR A 113 -10.22 -3.91 -5.16
C THR A 113 -9.62 -2.68 -5.84
N TRP A 114 -9.34 -1.64 -5.07
CA TRP A 114 -8.70 -0.43 -5.57
C TRP A 114 -7.27 -0.71 -6.07
N HIS A 115 -6.47 -1.44 -5.29
CA HIS A 115 -5.11 -1.81 -5.67
C HIS A 115 -5.08 -2.67 -6.94
N LYS A 116 -6.00 -3.64 -7.07
CA LYS A 116 -6.11 -4.46 -8.29
C LYS A 116 -6.41 -3.61 -9.53
N ARG A 117 -7.29 -2.62 -9.41
CA ARG A 117 -7.60 -1.69 -10.51
C ARG A 117 -6.38 -0.87 -10.93
N ASN A 118 -5.48 -0.57 -10.00
CA ASN A 118 -4.21 0.09 -10.26
C ASN A 118 -3.08 -0.89 -10.64
N GLY A 119 -3.40 -2.14 -11.01
CA GLY A 119 -2.43 -3.10 -11.53
C GLY A 119 -1.55 -3.77 -10.47
N THR A 120 -1.87 -3.63 -9.18
CA THR A 120 -1.12 -4.27 -8.10
C THR A 120 -1.32 -5.77 -8.08
N ILE A 121 -0.25 -6.52 -7.83
CA ILE A 121 -0.29 -7.94 -7.49
C ILE A 121 0.07 -8.14 -6.01
N PHE A 122 -0.42 -9.24 -5.47
CA PHE A 122 -0.16 -9.62 -4.08
C PHE A 122 0.56 -10.95 -4.05
N TRP A 123 1.59 -11.05 -3.25
CA TRP A 123 2.43 -12.26 -3.22
C TRP A 123 2.38 -13.00 -1.89
N ALA A 124 1.93 -12.35 -0.80
CA ALA A 124 1.84 -12.96 0.52
C ALA A 124 0.73 -12.32 1.36
N VAL A 125 0.34 -13.03 2.42
CA VAL A 125 -0.45 -12.49 3.53
C VAL A 125 0.45 -12.46 4.75
N ASP A 126 0.51 -11.33 5.44
CA ASP A 126 1.27 -11.24 6.69
C ASP A 126 0.47 -11.76 7.90
N PRO A 127 1.12 -11.96 9.06
CA PRO A 127 0.44 -12.47 10.24
C PRO A 127 -0.71 -11.60 10.76
N SER A 128 -0.83 -10.36 10.32
CA SER A 128 -1.95 -9.47 10.65
C SER A 128 -3.16 -9.64 9.71
N GLY A 129 -3.04 -10.47 8.67
CA GLY A 129 -4.04 -10.62 7.62
C GLY A 129 -3.94 -9.57 6.50
N SER A 130 -2.93 -8.71 6.53
CA SER A 130 -2.69 -7.75 5.47
C SER A 130 -2.02 -8.41 4.26
N LEU A 131 -2.41 -7.99 3.07
CA LEU A 131 -1.86 -8.49 1.82
C LEU A 131 -0.58 -7.72 1.45
N ARG A 132 0.50 -8.44 1.23
CA ARG A 132 1.80 -7.86 0.91
C ARG A 132 2.02 -7.69 -0.57
N VAL A 133 2.61 -6.55 -0.91
CA VAL A 133 3.09 -6.20 -2.24
C VAL A 133 4.60 -6.04 -2.18
N ASP A 134 5.28 -6.71 -3.09
CA ASP A 134 6.70 -6.52 -3.39
C ASP A 134 6.87 -6.78 -4.89
N GLN A 135 6.75 -5.76 -5.70
CA GLN A 135 6.73 -5.86 -7.16
C GLN A 135 7.68 -4.84 -7.80
N PRO A 136 8.06 -5.02 -9.07
CA PRO A 136 8.72 -3.97 -9.83
C PRO A 136 7.91 -2.68 -9.78
N LEU A 137 8.59 -1.54 -9.72
CA LEU A 137 7.97 -0.23 -9.76
C LEU A 137 7.85 0.22 -11.22
N PHE A 138 6.65 0.61 -11.59
CA PHE A 138 6.34 1.11 -12.93
C PHE A 138 5.95 2.59 -12.86
N PRO A 139 6.47 3.43 -13.78
CA PRO A 139 6.14 4.85 -13.82
C PRO A 139 4.75 5.13 -14.39
N THR A 140 4.14 4.16 -15.07
CA THR A 140 2.84 4.31 -15.71
C THR A 140 1.88 3.18 -15.37
N ILE A 141 0.58 3.50 -15.38
CA ILE A 141 -0.47 2.50 -15.16
C ILE A 141 -0.46 1.42 -16.25
N GLN A 142 -0.17 1.78 -17.49
CA GLN A 142 -0.14 0.85 -18.62
C GLN A 142 0.90 -0.23 -18.44
N GLU A 143 2.12 0.14 -18.02
CA GLU A 143 3.19 -0.82 -17.75
C GLU A 143 2.86 -1.72 -16.57
N GLN A 144 2.29 -1.16 -15.50
CA GLN A 144 1.89 -1.95 -14.34
C GLN A 144 0.75 -2.91 -14.66
N LEU A 145 -0.24 -2.51 -15.44
CA LEU A 145 -1.32 -3.40 -15.90
C LEU A 145 -0.80 -4.50 -16.81
N ALA A 146 0.08 -4.19 -17.75
CA ALA A 146 0.73 -5.18 -18.61
C ALA A 146 1.55 -6.20 -17.82
N PHE A 147 2.28 -5.75 -16.80
CA PHE A 147 2.97 -6.65 -15.87
C PHE A 147 1.97 -7.56 -15.13
N ARG A 148 0.91 -6.98 -14.59
CA ARG A 148 -0.11 -7.73 -13.86
C ARG A 148 -0.77 -8.81 -14.72
N GLU A 149 -1.10 -8.53 -15.97
CA GLU A 149 -1.69 -9.51 -16.89
C GLU A 149 -0.81 -10.76 -17.05
N ARG A 150 0.51 -10.57 -17.10
CA ARG A 150 1.46 -11.69 -17.19
C ARG A 150 1.60 -12.42 -15.85
N ALA A 151 1.66 -11.68 -14.77
CA ALA A 151 2.00 -12.21 -13.45
C ALA A 151 0.82 -12.83 -12.69
N VAL A 152 -0.42 -12.38 -12.94
CA VAL A 152 -1.60 -12.76 -12.14
C VAL A 152 -1.93 -14.27 -12.23
N ASN A 153 -1.57 -14.90 -13.32
CA ASN A 153 -1.81 -16.32 -13.57
C ASN A 153 -0.65 -17.21 -13.13
N ASP A 154 0.46 -16.63 -12.69
CA ASP A 154 1.60 -17.36 -12.19
C ASP A 154 1.58 -17.41 -10.66
N PRO A 155 1.27 -18.56 -10.04
CA PRO A 155 1.20 -18.69 -8.59
C PRO A 155 2.53 -18.51 -7.88
N SER A 156 3.66 -18.53 -8.60
CA SER A 156 4.98 -18.22 -8.05
C SER A 156 5.20 -16.73 -7.86
N ILE A 157 4.40 -15.90 -8.55
CA ILE A 157 4.49 -14.45 -8.55
C ILE A 157 3.32 -13.81 -7.81
N SER A 158 2.12 -14.32 -8.00
CA SER A 158 0.88 -13.72 -7.51
C SER A 158 0.09 -14.65 -6.59
N LEU A 159 -0.29 -14.13 -5.44
CA LEU A 159 -1.20 -14.81 -4.52
C LEU A 159 -2.60 -14.94 -5.17
N PRO A 160 -3.30 -16.07 -5.02
CA PRO A 160 -4.71 -16.22 -5.42
C PRO A 160 -5.62 -15.42 -4.47
N VAL A 161 -5.58 -14.10 -4.59
CA VAL A 161 -6.15 -13.11 -3.66
C VAL A 161 -7.63 -13.38 -3.35
N THR A 162 -8.42 -13.74 -4.36
CA THR A 162 -9.86 -14.00 -4.16
C THR A 162 -10.07 -15.12 -3.16
N LYS A 163 -9.35 -16.24 -3.31
CA LYS A 163 -9.46 -17.38 -2.38
C LYS A 163 -9.05 -17.02 -0.96
N VAL A 164 -7.97 -16.22 -0.81
CA VAL A 164 -7.51 -15.76 0.50
C VAL A 164 -8.53 -14.83 1.14
N LEU A 165 -9.07 -13.87 0.38
CA LEU A 165 -10.07 -12.95 0.88
C LEU A 165 -11.37 -13.65 1.28
N ASP A 166 -11.83 -14.61 0.49
CA ASP A 166 -13.02 -15.38 0.81
C ASP A 166 -12.82 -16.15 2.12
N LYS A 167 -11.67 -16.77 2.30
CA LYS A 167 -11.34 -17.47 3.55
C LYS A 167 -11.20 -16.54 4.75
N LEU A 168 -10.52 -15.40 4.60
CA LEU A 168 -10.43 -14.40 5.66
C LEU A 168 -11.83 -13.92 6.08
N LYS A 169 -12.71 -13.70 5.10
CA LYS A 169 -14.11 -13.29 5.36
C LYS A 169 -14.92 -14.40 6.05
N GLU A 170 -14.83 -15.64 5.58
CA GLU A 170 -15.47 -16.81 6.21
C GLU A 170 -15.07 -16.95 7.69
N GLU A 171 -13.80 -16.73 8.00
CA GLU A 171 -13.26 -16.80 9.36
C GLU A 171 -13.55 -15.53 10.19
N GLY A 172 -14.21 -14.54 9.61
CA GLY A 172 -14.51 -13.26 10.27
C GLY A 172 -13.25 -12.46 10.64
N VAL A 173 -12.20 -12.59 9.84
CA VAL A 173 -10.96 -11.83 10.03
C VAL A 173 -11.06 -10.51 9.27
N GLU A 174 -11.00 -9.42 10.01
CA GLU A 174 -10.84 -8.08 9.46
C GLU A 174 -9.39 -7.64 9.67
N SER A 175 -8.74 -7.21 8.60
CA SER A 175 -7.42 -6.62 8.71
C SER A 175 -7.55 -5.15 9.10
N HIS A 176 -6.94 -4.79 10.21
CA HIS A 176 -6.92 -3.41 10.70
C HIS A 176 -5.56 -2.70 10.46
N GLY A 177 -4.69 -3.30 9.65
CA GLY A 177 -3.40 -2.71 9.32
C GLY A 177 -2.30 -2.98 10.35
N PHE A 178 -1.38 -2.05 10.46
CA PHE A 178 -0.15 -2.18 11.25
C PHE A 178 -0.39 -2.50 12.73
N GLY A 179 0.29 -3.53 13.21
CA GLY A 179 0.38 -3.84 14.63
C GLY A 179 -0.64 -4.85 15.15
N GLN A 180 -1.49 -5.40 14.32
CA GLN A 180 -2.32 -6.52 14.74
C GLN A 180 -1.48 -7.77 14.99
N LYS A 181 -1.78 -8.45 16.09
CA LYS A 181 -1.16 -9.74 16.38
C LYS A 181 -1.75 -10.82 15.46
N LYS A 182 -0.90 -11.76 15.06
CA LYS A 182 -1.30 -12.98 14.39
C LYS A 182 -2.42 -13.66 15.19
N THR A 183 -3.45 -14.10 14.50
CA THR A 183 -4.56 -14.85 15.08
C THR A 183 -4.62 -16.24 14.47
N ASP A 184 -5.13 -17.22 15.21
CA ASP A 184 -5.34 -18.58 14.71
C ASP A 184 -6.23 -18.62 13.48
N LYS A 185 -7.17 -17.67 13.38
CA LYS A 185 -8.05 -17.50 12.22
C LYS A 185 -7.28 -17.14 10.95
N VAL A 186 -6.30 -16.24 11.05
CA VAL A 186 -5.44 -15.88 9.91
C VAL A 186 -4.62 -17.09 9.47
N GLU A 187 -4.07 -17.86 10.39
CA GLU A 187 -3.33 -19.09 10.09
C GLU A 187 -4.20 -20.11 9.38
N THR A 188 -5.41 -20.34 9.85
CA THR A 188 -6.37 -21.26 9.24
C THR A 188 -6.71 -20.80 7.82
N ALA A 189 -7.01 -19.53 7.63
CA ALA A 189 -7.32 -18.96 6.32
C ALA A 189 -6.14 -19.10 5.34
N ILE A 190 -4.91 -18.82 5.80
CA ILE A 190 -3.70 -18.94 4.96
C ILE A 190 -3.46 -20.42 4.61
N SER A 191 -3.54 -21.34 5.58
CA SER A 191 -3.33 -22.77 5.37
C SER A 191 -4.26 -23.36 4.32
N SER A 192 -5.48 -22.81 4.23
CA SER A 192 -6.48 -23.29 3.28
C SER A 192 -6.17 -22.97 1.81
N VAL A 193 -5.22 -22.08 1.52
CA VAL A 193 -4.78 -21.77 0.16
C VAL A 193 -3.46 -22.44 -0.24
N GLY A 194 -2.89 -23.22 0.65
CA GLY A 194 -1.75 -24.11 0.40
C GLY A 194 -0.47 -23.74 1.15
N GLU A 195 0.37 -24.77 1.36
CA GLU A 195 1.63 -24.62 2.10
C GLU A 195 2.61 -23.61 1.49
N TYR A 196 2.58 -23.46 0.17
CA TYR A 196 3.45 -22.52 -0.52
C TYR A 196 3.24 -21.09 0.01
N TRP A 197 1.99 -20.65 0.08
CA TRP A 197 1.65 -19.33 0.56
C TRP A 197 1.84 -19.17 2.06
N LEU A 198 1.60 -20.24 2.82
CA LEU A 198 1.86 -20.25 4.26
C LEU A 198 3.34 -19.96 4.54
N ARG A 199 4.24 -20.64 3.84
CA ARG A 199 5.68 -20.45 3.99
C ARG A 199 6.11 -19.03 3.66
N HIS A 200 5.67 -18.49 2.52
CA HIS A 200 5.99 -17.13 2.10
C HIS A 200 5.32 -16.06 2.97
N ALA A 201 4.08 -16.27 3.40
CA ALA A 201 3.36 -15.33 4.23
C ALA A 201 3.94 -15.18 5.64
N LEU A 202 4.50 -16.27 6.20
CA LEU A 202 4.86 -16.31 7.61
C LEU A 202 6.36 -16.21 7.88
N PHE A 203 7.23 -16.62 6.97
CA PHE A 203 8.62 -16.89 7.33
C PHE A 203 9.69 -16.24 6.46
N GLU A 204 9.41 -15.87 5.23
CA GLU A 204 10.45 -15.24 4.39
C GLU A 204 9.92 -14.15 3.48
N PRO A 205 10.54 -12.96 3.48
CA PRO A 205 10.43 -12.05 2.36
C PRO A 205 11.23 -12.64 1.20
N THR A 206 10.62 -13.43 0.35
CA THR A 206 11.25 -13.83 -0.91
C THR A 206 11.42 -12.57 -1.75
N HIS A 207 12.67 -12.20 -1.94
CA HIS A 207 13.03 -11.20 -2.91
C HIS A 207 12.91 -11.87 -4.28
N TYR A 208 11.84 -11.58 -4.99
CA TYR A 208 11.85 -11.83 -6.42
C TYR A 208 12.97 -10.96 -7.01
N SER A 209 13.93 -11.58 -7.67
CA SER A 209 14.88 -10.81 -8.47
C SER A 209 14.10 -10.16 -9.61
N LEU A 210 14.43 -8.93 -9.95
CA LEU A 210 13.89 -8.29 -11.18
C LEU A 210 14.07 -9.20 -12.41
N ASP A 211 15.15 -9.97 -12.44
CA ASP A 211 15.49 -10.90 -13.51
C ASP A 211 14.45 -12.00 -13.76
N ALA A 212 13.61 -12.31 -12.76
CA ALA A 212 12.52 -13.26 -12.93
C ALA A 212 11.31 -12.65 -13.68
N PHE A 213 11.32 -11.34 -13.95
CA PHE A 213 10.20 -10.61 -14.53
C PHE A 213 10.55 -9.92 -15.85
N LEU A 214 11.83 -9.94 -16.26
CA LEU A 214 12.32 -9.49 -17.54
C LEU A 214 12.45 -10.65 -18.52
#